data_cf45328cebd98f1ad6a5e46a2d824180
#
_entry.id   cf45328cebd98f1ad6a5e46a2d824180
#
_cell.length_a   1.000
_cell.length_b   1.000
_cell.length_c   1.000
_cell.angle_alpha   90.00
_cell.angle_beta   90.00
_cell.angle_gamma   90.00
#
_symmetry.space_group_name_H-M   'P 1'
#
loop_
_entity.id
_entity.type
_entity.pdbx_description
1 polymer ?
#
loop_
_entity_poly.entity_id
_entity_poly.type
_entity_poly.pdbx_seq_one_letter_code
_entity_poly.pdbx_strand_id
1 'polypeptide(L)'
;EAGIKVIPVVASVALARRMERCGADAVVAEGCESGGHIGENTTMVLVPQIVDALKIPVIAAGGIADGRGIAAAFMLGAKAVQMGTHFVATEESIVHENYKNAIIKAKDIDSRVTGRSTGHPVRALRNQMTKKYLDLEKNGASFEELEHLTLGGLRKAVVDGDVTNGSVMA
;
A
#
# COMPACT_ATOMS: atom_id res chain seq x y z
N GLU A 1 23.76 15.32 13.43
CA GLU A 1 22.73 15.14 12.35
C GLU A 1 23.43 14.49 11.16
N ALA A 2 22.88 13.34 10.68
CA ALA A 2 23.56 12.49 9.71
C ALA A 2 23.38 12.96 8.24
N GLY A 3 22.70 14.08 7.98
CA GLY A 3 22.42 14.58 6.61
C GLY A 3 21.50 13.68 5.77
N ILE A 4 20.83 12.71 6.39
CA ILE A 4 19.93 11.78 5.71
C ILE A 4 18.59 12.46 5.45
N LYS A 5 18.06 12.32 4.22
CA LYS A 5 16.74 12.81 3.85
C LYS A 5 15.64 11.93 4.42
N VAL A 6 14.61 12.54 4.99
CA VAL A 6 13.48 11.84 5.62
C VAL A 6 12.22 12.11 4.82
N ILE A 7 11.63 11.04 4.27
CA ILE A 7 10.44 11.10 3.40
C ILE A 7 9.40 10.10 3.93
N PRO A 8 8.58 10.49 4.92
CA PRO A 8 7.58 9.61 5.52
C PRO A 8 6.38 9.38 4.58
N VAL A 9 5.78 8.18 4.70
CA VAL A 9 4.50 7.85 4.07
C VAL A 9 3.37 8.34 4.97
N VAL A 10 2.38 9.02 4.38
CA VAL A 10 1.26 9.63 5.10
C VAL A 10 -0.06 9.34 4.39
N ALA A 11 -1.11 9.05 5.15
CA ALA A 11 -2.44 8.75 4.65
C ALA A 11 -3.50 9.82 5.04
N SER A 12 -3.06 10.94 5.61
CA SER A 12 -3.95 12.05 5.96
C SER A 12 -3.22 13.39 5.98
N VAL A 13 -3.98 14.48 5.76
CA VAL A 13 -3.46 15.87 5.85
C VAL A 13 -2.93 16.18 7.24
N ALA A 14 -3.59 15.69 8.29
CA ALA A 14 -3.17 15.93 9.67
C ALA A 14 -1.79 15.32 9.94
N LEU A 15 -1.55 14.08 9.50
CA LEU A 15 -0.25 13.42 9.62
C LEU A 15 0.80 14.12 8.76
N ALA A 16 0.47 14.49 7.52
CA ALA A 16 1.36 15.20 6.61
C ALA A 16 1.88 16.52 7.22
N ARG A 17 0.99 17.36 7.76
CA ARG A 17 1.36 18.59 8.47
C ARG A 17 2.24 18.33 9.70
N ARG A 18 1.98 17.23 10.42
CA ARG A 18 2.82 16.84 11.56
C ARG A 18 4.23 16.49 11.10
N MET A 19 4.37 15.70 10.02
CA MET A 19 5.68 15.31 9.49
C MET A 19 6.48 16.52 8.99
N GLU A 20 5.84 17.46 8.28
CA GLU A 20 6.49 18.72 7.88
C GLU A 20 7.02 19.51 9.10
N ARG A 21 6.21 19.67 10.15
CA ARG A 21 6.66 20.35 11.39
C ARG A 21 7.80 19.60 12.11
N CYS A 22 7.87 18.29 11.94
CA CYS A 22 8.96 17.47 12.48
C CYS A 22 10.23 17.50 11.61
N GLY A 23 10.23 18.25 10.48
CA GLY A 23 11.40 18.44 9.63
C GLY A 23 11.55 17.41 8.50
N ALA A 24 10.48 16.78 8.06
CA ALA A 24 10.51 15.93 6.85
C ALA A 24 10.91 16.75 5.62
N ASP A 25 11.75 16.17 4.74
CA ASP A 25 12.21 16.79 3.49
C ASP A 25 11.15 16.74 2.38
N ALA A 26 10.31 15.71 2.38
CA ALA A 26 9.15 15.50 1.51
C ALA A 26 8.18 14.54 2.19
N VAL A 27 7.00 14.30 1.63
CA VAL A 27 6.09 13.25 2.08
C VAL A 27 5.61 12.41 0.90
N VAL A 28 5.34 11.12 1.16
CA VAL A 28 4.60 10.26 0.24
C VAL A 28 3.14 10.27 0.66
N ALA A 29 2.27 10.88 -0.14
CA ALA A 29 0.82 10.84 0.04
C ALA A 29 0.28 9.53 -0.55
N GLU A 30 -0.02 8.55 0.31
CA GLU A 30 -0.42 7.22 -0.11
C GLU A 30 -1.92 7.00 0.07
N GLY A 31 -2.62 6.83 -1.06
CA GLY A 31 -4.04 6.48 -1.09
C GLY A 31 -4.32 5.02 -0.78
N CYS A 32 -5.57 4.72 -0.44
CA CYS A 32 -6.02 3.39 -0.06
C CYS A 32 -6.02 2.36 -1.22
N GLU A 33 -5.67 2.77 -2.42
CA GLU A 33 -5.48 1.89 -3.58
C GLU A 33 -4.13 1.15 -3.54
N SER A 34 -3.22 1.53 -2.63
CA SER A 34 -1.92 0.86 -2.47
C SER A 34 -2.08 -0.57 -1.92
N GLY A 35 -1.09 -1.42 -2.18
CA GLY A 35 -0.96 -2.74 -1.56
C GLY A 35 -0.31 -2.65 -0.18
N GLY A 36 -0.64 -3.57 0.72
CA GLY A 36 -0.17 -3.57 2.10
C GLY A 36 -1.05 -2.73 3.03
N HIS A 37 -0.48 -2.16 4.08
CA HIS A 37 -1.23 -1.31 5.01
C HIS A 37 -1.69 -0.04 4.31
N ILE A 38 -2.95 0.29 4.49
CA ILE A 38 -3.59 1.43 3.81
C ILE A 38 -4.31 2.36 4.79
N GLY A 39 -4.44 3.64 4.39
CA GLY A 39 -5.40 4.56 5.01
C GLY A 39 -6.80 4.41 4.41
N GLU A 40 -7.67 5.37 4.68
CA GLU A 40 -9.05 5.36 4.19
C GLU A 40 -9.28 6.28 2.98
N ASN A 41 -8.41 7.28 2.77
CA ASN A 41 -8.57 8.23 1.67
C ASN A 41 -8.05 7.63 0.35
N THR A 42 -8.78 7.87 -0.74
CA THR A 42 -8.32 7.54 -2.09
C THR A 42 -7.24 8.53 -2.56
N THR A 43 -6.39 8.09 -3.46
CA THR A 43 -5.28 8.89 -4.02
C THR A 43 -5.79 10.19 -4.65
N MET A 44 -6.87 10.13 -5.42
CA MET A 44 -7.47 11.29 -6.09
C MET A 44 -7.94 12.38 -5.11
N VAL A 45 -8.40 12.00 -3.93
CA VAL A 45 -8.86 12.92 -2.88
C VAL A 45 -7.71 13.40 -2.00
N LEU A 46 -6.78 12.51 -1.67
CA LEU A 46 -5.73 12.76 -0.69
C LEU A 46 -4.63 13.68 -1.24
N VAL A 47 -4.14 13.39 -2.44
CA VAL A 47 -2.97 14.08 -3.03
C VAL A 47 -3.17 15.58 -3.12
N PRO A 48 -4.24 16.13 -3.74
CA PRO A 48 -4.39 17.57 -3.86
C PRO A 48 -4.54 18.26 -2.50
N GLN A 49 -5.23 17.65 -1.54
CA GLN A 49 -5.38 18.20 -0.20
C GLN A 49 -4.04 18.31 0.54
N ILE A 50 -3.15 17.31 0.38
CA ILE A 50 -1.81 17.36 0.99
C ILE A 50 -0.95 18.38 0.27
N VAL A 51 -1.01 18.47 -1.07
CA VAL A 51 -0.29 19.47 -1.86
C VAL A 51 -0.66 20.89 -1.41
N ASP A 52 -1.94 21.18 -1.25
CA ASP A 52 -2.43 22.50 -0.81
C ASP A 52 -2.05 22.81 0.65
N ALA A 53 -1.83 21.78 1.46
CA ALA A 53 -1.58 21.91 2.89
C ALA A 53 -0.11 22.07 3.28
N LEU A 54 0.84 21.69 2.41
CA LEU A 54 2.29 21.61 2.72
C LEU A 54 3.10 22.56 1.82
N LYS A 55 4.29 22.91 2.31
CA LYS A 55 5.31 23.67 1.55
C LYS A 55 6.42 22.76 1.01
N ILE A 56 6.59 21.55 1.59
CA ILE A 56 7.55 20.55 1.14
C ILE A 56 7.00 19.72 -0.02
N PRO A 57 7.86 19.10 -0.85
CA PRO A 57 7.43 18.28 -1.97
C PRO A 57 6.50 17.12 -1.56
N VAL A 58 5.48 16.85 -2.37
CA VAL A 58 4.55 15.73 -2.21
C VAL A 58 4.80 14.71 -3.32
N ILE A 59 4.95 13.45 -2.94
CA ILE A 59 5.08 12.30 -3.82
C ILE A 59 3.75 11.55 -3.78
N ALA A 60 3.10 11.33 -4.91
CA ALA A 60 1.84 10.58 -4.94
C ALA A 60 2.09 9.07 -4.99
N ALA A 61 1.32 8.30 -4.20
CA ALA A 61 1.35 6.85 -4.19
C ALA A 61 -0.05 6.25 -4.06
N GLY A 62 -0.21 5.00 -4.51
CA GLY A 62 -1.47 4.27 -4.50
C GLY A 62 -2.21 4.35 -5.84
N GLY A 63 -2.45 3.19 -6.46
CA GLY A 63 -3.18 3.06 -7.72
C GLY A 63 -2.49 3.60 -8.97
N ILE A 64 -1.21 3.98 -8.89
CA ILE A 64 -0.43 4.50 -10.01
C ILE A 64 0.37 3.35 -10.62
N ALA A 65 0.09 2.99 -11.89
CA ALA A 65 0.71 1.85 -12.55
C ALA A 65 1.31 2.17 -13.93
N ASP A 66 0.92 3.28 -14.56
CA ASP A 66 1.38 3.67 -15.91
C ASP A 66 1.49 5.20 -16.07
N GLY A 67 1.89 5.63 -17.29
CA GLY A 67 2.09 7.05 -17.62
C GLY A 67 0.85 7.92 -17.46
N ARG A 68 -0.36 7.37 -17.59
CA ARG A 68 -1.62 8.11 -17.37
C ARG A 68 -1.78 8.46 -15.91
N GLY A 69 -1.54 7.50 -15.01
CA GLY A 69 -1.54 7.73 -13.57
C GLY A 69 -0.45 8.71 -13.12
N ILE A 70 0.74 8.64 -13.73
CA ILE A 70 1.83 9.59 -13.48
C ILE A 70 1.42 11.01 -13.90
N ALA A 71 0.87 11.18 -15.10
CA ALA A 71 0.40 12.47 -15.57
C ALA A 71 -0.71 13.05 -14.68
N ALA A 72 -1.67 12.21 -14.27
CA ALA A 72 -2.74 12.62 -13.35
C ALA A 72 -2.16 13.07 -11.99
N ALA A 73 -1.19 12.36 -11.43
CA ALA A 73 -0.55 12.73 -10.17
C ALA A 73 0.14 14.10 -10.25
N PHE A 74 0.82 14.41 -11.36
CA PHE A 74 1.41 15.72 -11.59
C PHE A 74 0.34 16.81 -11.74
N MET A 75 -0.78 16.53 -12.42
CA MET A 75 -1.91 17.48 -12.52
C MET A 75 -2.56 17.75 -11.15
N LEU A 76 -2.52 16.79 -10.24
CA LEU A 76 -2.95 16.98 -8.83
C LEU A 76 -1.92 17.75 -7.98
N GLY A 77 -0.77 18.14 -8.56
CA GLY A 77 0.26 18.95 -7.91
C GLY A 77 1.42 18.16 -7.29
N ALA A 78 1.42 16.84 -7.36
CA ALA A 78 2.55 16.03 -6.91
C ALA A 78 3.83 16.37 -7.69
N LYS A 79 5.00 16.20 -7.05
CA LYS A 79 6.31 16.44 -7.66
C LYS A 79 6.99 15.15 -8.14
N ALA A 80 6.51 14.00 -7.68
CA ALA A 80 6.97 12.67 -8.06
C ALA A 80 5.86 11.65 -7.79
N VAL A 81 6.09 10.41 -8.20
CA VAL A 81 5.21 9.26 -7.90
C VAL A 81 6.02 8.12 -7.28
N GLN A 82 5.35 7.34 -6.43
CA GLN A 82 5.85 6.06 -5.93
C GLN A 82 4.94 4.95 -6.43
N MET A 83 5.53 3.94 -7.04
CA MET A 83 4.83 2.75 -7.56
C MET A 83 5.43 1.50 -6.92
N GLY A 84 4.61 0.71 -6.21
CA GLY A 84 5.04 -0.54 -5.58
C GLY A 84 4.79 -1.74 -6.50
N THR A 85 3.53 -2.09 -6.67
CA THR A 85 3.09 -3.31 -7.38
C THR A 85 3.66 -3.41 -8.79
N HIS A 86 3.75 -2.29 -9.53
CA HIS A 86 4.35 -2.26 -10.86
C HIS A 86 5.78 -2.78 -10.84
N PHE A 87 6.64 -2.23 -9.97
CA PHE A 87 8.05 -2.64 -9.89
C PHE A 87 8.26 -4.01 -9.24
N VAL A 88 7.35 -4.44 -8.36
CA VAL A 88 7.38 -5.81 -7.83
C VAL A 88 7.19 -6.84 -8.94
N ALA A 89 6.42 -6.53 -9.98
CA ALA A 89 6.13 -7.42 -11.10
C ALA A 89 7.20 -7.39 -12.21
N THR A 90 8.27 -6.57 -12.11
CA THR A 90 9.33 -6.50 -13.12
C THR A 90 10.28 -7.70 -13.06
N GLU A 91 11.04 -7.91 -14.14
CA GLU A 91 12.04 -8.98 -14.22
C GLU A 91 13.16 -8.80 -13.19
N GLU A 92 13.57 -7.55 -12.92
CA GLU A 92 14.64 -7.21 -11.97
C GLU A 92 14.26 -7.44 -10.52
N SER A 93 12.96 -7.53 -10.21
CA SER A 93 12.51 -7.80 -8.86
C SER A 93 12.90 -9.21 -8.42
N ILE A 94 13.47 -9.32 -7.22
CA ILE A 94 13.95 -10.58 -6.63
C ILE A 94 12.83 -11.42 -5.99
N VAL A 95 11.58 -10.95 -5.99
CA VAL A 95 10.46 -11.72 -5.43
C VAL A 95 10.22 -12.98 -6.26
N HIS A 96 9.70 -14.00 -5.62
CA HIS A 96 9.41 -15.29 -6.25
C HIS A 96 8.48 -15.14 -7.46
N GLU A 97 8.74 -15.89 -8.54
CA GLU A 97 7.98 -15.83 -9.79
C GLU A 97 6.48 -16.07 -9.62
N ASN A 98 6.07 -16.92 -8.68
CA ASN A 98 4.65 -17.12 -8.37
C ASN A 98 3.98 -15.83 -7.90
N TYR A 99 4.69 -14.98 -7.14
CA TYR A 99 4.17 -13.69 -6.68
C TYR A 99 3.96 -12.74 -7.85
N LYS A 100 4.98 -12.58 -8.72
CA LYS A 100 4.88 -11.77 -9.95
C LYS A 100 3.73 -12.24 -10.83
N ASN A 101 3.65 -13.55 -11.06
CA ASN A 101 2.58 -14.16 -11.86
C ASN A 101 1.19 -13.96 -11.24
N ALA A 102 1.05 -13.95 -9.92
CA ALA A 102 -0.20 -13.65 -9.25
C ALA A 102 -0.65 -12.21 -9.54
N ILE A 103 0.28 -11.23 -9.50
CA ILE A 103 0.01 -9.83 -9.85
C ILE A 103 -0.39 -9.71 -11.33
N ILE A 104 0.38 -10.30 -12.25
CA ILE A 104 0.16 -10.20 -13.71
C ILE A 104 -1.20 -10.80 -14.12
N LYS A 105 -1.61 -11.88 -13.47
CA LYS A 105 -2.87 -12.57 -13.75
C LYS A 105 -4.08 -11.95 -13.04
N ALA A 106 -3.85 -11.09 -12.06
CA ALA A 106 -4.93 -10.47 -11.28
C ALA A 106 -5.81 -9.59 -12.16
N LYS A 107 -7.10 -9.61 -11.86
CA LYS A 107 -8.12 -8.75 -12.46
C LYS A 107 -8.48 -7.62 -11.49
N ASP A 108 -9.18 -6.63 -11.97
CA ASP A 108 -9.67 -5.47 -11.21
C ASP A 108 -10.45 -5.84 -9.93
N ILE A 109 -11.12 -7.00 -9.93
CA ILE A 109 -11.90 -7.50 -8.80
C ILE A 109 -11.13 -8.41 -7.84
N ASP A 110 -9.86 -8.67 -8.05
CA ASP A 110 -9.09 -9.65 -7.27
C ASP A 110 -8.43 -9.05 -6.02
N SER A 111 -8.44 -7.73 -5.85
CA SER A 111 -7.97 -7.08 -4.63
C SER A 111 -9.02 -7.14 -3.51
N ARG A 112 -8.56 -7.35 -2.26
CA ARG A 112 -9.38 -7.36 -1.03
C ARG A 112 -8.69 -6.58 0.07
N VAL A 113 -9.48 -5.96 0.92
CA VAL A 113 -9.01 -5.32 2.15
C VAL A 113 -9.45 -6.17 3.33
N THR A 114 -8.49 -6.57 4.16
CA THR A 114 -8.66 -7.29 5.44
C THR A 114 -8.32 -6.34 6.59
N GLY A 115 -8.65 -6.68 7.83
CA GLY A 115 -8.21 -5.97 9.03
C GLY A 115 -8.94 -4.63 9.31
N ARG A 116 -10.09 -4.38 8.70
CA ARG A 116 -10.87 -3.16 9.01
C ARG A 116 -11.43 -3.18 10.42
N SER A 117 -11.87 -4.32 10.91
CA SER A 117 -12.41 -4.48 12.27
C SER A 117 -11.37 -4.24 13.35
N THR A 118 -10.10 -4.50 13.05
CA THR A 118 -8.97 -4.33 13.97
C THR A 118 -8.32 -2.93 13.88
N GLY A 119 -8.75 -2.09 12.94
CA GLY A 119 -8.15 -0.78 12.68
C GLY A 119 -6.81 -0.83 11.93
N HIS A 120 -6.44 -1.99 11.39
CA HIS A 120 -5.21 -2.20 10.61
C HIS A 120 -5.54 -2.74 9.21
N PRO A 121 -6.19 -1.92 8.33
CA PRO A 121 -6.59 -2.38 7.02
C PRO A 121 -5.39 -2.66 6.13
N VAL A 122 -5.43 -3.83 5.48
CA VAL A 122 -4.40 -4.30 4.56
C VAL A 122 -5.02 -4.70 3.23
N ARG A 123 -4.51 -4.16 2.12
CA ARG A 123 -4.90 -4.57 0.78
C ARG A 123 -3.99 -5.68 0.26
N ALA A 124 -4.60 -6.76 -0.21
CA ALA A 124 -3.90 -7.90 -0.80
C ALA A 124 -4.74 -8.54 -1.92
N LEU A 125 -4.13 -9.36 -2.74
CA LEU A 125 -4.87 -10.18 -3.72
C LEU A 125 -5.68 -11.27 -3.02
N ARG A 126 -6.84 -11.58 -3.60
CA ARG A 126 -7.74 -12.63 -3.13
C ARG A 126 -7.09 -14.01 -3.29
N ASN A 127 -6.97 -14.74 -2.18
CA ASN A 127 -6.49 -16.10 -2.13
C ASN A 127 -7.14 -16.86 -0.96
N GLN A 128 -6.66 -18.05 -0.60
CA GLN A 128 -7.21 -18.81 0.53
C GLN A 128 -6.97 -18.12 1.87
N MET A 129 -5.80 -17.50 2.06
CA MET A 129 -5.48 -16.77 3.29
C MET A 129 -6.43 -15.58 3.49
N THR A 130 -6.58 -14.71 2.48
CA THR A 130 -7.48 -13.54 2.59
C THR A 130 -8.95 -13.96 2.78
N LYS A 131 -9.39 -15.06 2.14
CA LYS A 131 -10.72 -15.61 2.37
C LYS A 131 -10.91 -16.06 3.81
N LYS A 132 -9.98 -16.86 4.33
CA LYS A 132 -10.01 -17.34 5.71
C LYS A 132 -10.00 -16.17 6.71
N TYR A 133 -9.18 -15.14 6.44
CA TYR A 133 -9.11 -13.94 7.27
C TYR A 133 -10.48 -13.25 7.34
N LEU A 134 -11.10 -12.98 6.19
CA LEU A 134 -12.39 -12.31 6.12
C LEU A 134 -13.52 -13.12 6.77
N ASP A 135 -13.47 -14.46 6.64
CA ASP A 135 -14.44 -15.35 7.29
C ASP A 135 -14.27 -15.29 8.83
N LEU A 136 -13.04 -15.31 9.34
CA LEU A 136 -12.76 -15.16 10.77
C LEU A 136 -13.16 -13.77 11.28
N GLU A 137 -12.79 -12.70 10.55
CA GLU A 137 -13.14 -11.32 10.89
C GLU A 137 -14.66 -11.13 10.99
N LYS A 138 -15.41 -11.70 10.03
CA LYS A 138 -16.87 -11.68 10.02
C LYS A 138 -17.50 -12.41 11.21
N ASN A 139 -16.85 -13.46 11.69
CA ASN A 139 -17.30 -14.26 12.83
C ASN A 139 -16.82 -13.72 14.19
N GLY A 140 -16.19 -12.53 14.22
CA GLY A 140 -15.79 -11.85 15.45
C GLY A 140 -14.51 -12.43 16.09
N ALA A 141 -13.63 -13.01 15.28
CA ALA A 141 -12.32 -13.47 15.76
C ALA A 141 -11.53 -12.35 16.43
N SER A 142 -10.76 -12.68 17.45
CA SER A 142 -9.89 -11.73 18.16
C SER A 142 -8.77 -11.21 17.27
N PHE A 143 -8.18 -10.06 17.66
CA PHE A 143 -7.01 -9.51 16.98
C PHE A 143 -5.85 -10.54 16.96
N GLU A 144 -5.61 -11.24 18.05
CA GLU A 144 -4.55 -12.24 18.19
C GLU A 144 -4.73 -13.42 17.22
N GLU A 145 -5.96 -13.91 17.05
CA GLU A 145 -6.28 -14.97 16.10
C GLU A 145 -6.04 -14.54 14.65
N LEU A 146 -6.43 -13.31 14.31
CA LEU A 146 -6.22 -12.73 12.98
C LEU A 146 -4.74 -12.46 12.70
N GLU A 147 -3.99 -11.93 13.67
CA GLU A 147 -2.56 -11.69 13.56
C GLU A 147 -1.79 -13.01 13.37
N HIS A 148 -2.11 -14.04 14.16
CA HIS A 148 -1.49 -15.35 14.04
C HIS A 148 -1.66 -15.96 12.64
N LEU A 149 -2.80 -15.74 11.99
CA LEU A 149 -3.05 -16.21 10.62
C LEU A 149 -2.12 -15.55 9.60
N THR A 150 -1.80 -14.28 9.80
CA THR A 150 -1.00 -13.49 8.83
C THR A 150 0.49 -13.44 9.14
N LEU A 151 0.90 -13.90 10.33
CA LEU A 151 2.29 -13.87 10.77
C LEU A 151 3.21 -14.63 9.80
N GLY A 152 4.21 -13.93 9.26
CA GLY A 152 5.12 -14.47 8.26
C GLY A 152 4.50 -14.65 6.85
N GLY A 153 3.22 -14.29 6.66
CA GLY A 153 2.50 -14.49 5.40
C GLY A 153 3.13 -13.78 4.21
N LEU A 154 3.66 -12.57 4.40
CA LEU A 154 4.36 -11.85 3.32
C LEU A 154 5.63 -12.60 2.90
N ARG A 155 6.46 -13.03 3.86
CA ARG A 155 7.67 -13.81 3.57
C ARG A 155 7.33 -15.10 2.81
N LYS A 156 6.29 -15.81 3.24
CA LYS A 156 5.80 -17.04 2.59
C LYS A 156 5.47 -16.83 1.11
N ALA A 157 4.82 -15.71 0.78
CA ALA A 157 4.49 -15.39 -0.60
C ALA A 157 5.72 -14.90 -1.40
N VAL A 158 6.52 -14.00 -0.83
CA VAL A 158 7.63 -13.32 -1.53
C VAL A 158 8.84 -14.24 -1.72
N VAL A 159 9.19 -15.05 -0.70
CA VAL A 159 10.41 -15.89 -0.71
C VAL A 159 10.09 -17.31 -1.10
N ASP A 160 9.06 -17.92 -0.47
CA ASP A 160 8.74 -19.33 -0.65
C ASP A 160 7.78 -19.57 -1.83
N GLY A 161 7.18 -18.49 -2.40
CA GLY A 161 6.28 -18.56 -3.55
C GLY A 161 4.89 -19.14 -3.23
N ASP A 162 4.53 -19.29 -1.95
CA ASP A 162 3.19 -19.73 -1.54
C ASP A 162 2.19 -18.56 -1.61
N VAL A 163 1.71 -18.29 -2.81
CA VAL A 163 0.70 -17.24 -3.06
C VAL A 163 -0.73 -17.67 -2.68
N THR A 164 -0.91 -18.90 -2.25
CA THR A 164 -2.20 -19.45 -1.82
C THR A 164 -2.48 -19.14 -0.35
N ASN A 165 -1.47 -19.39 0.52
CA ASN A 165 -1.58 -19.20 1.96
C ASN A 165 -0.76 -18.01 2.48
N GLY A 166 0.04 -17.40 1.63
CA GLY A 166 0.81 -16.20 1.94
C GLY A 166 0.06 -14.92 1.59
N SER A 167 0.60 -13.77 2.01
CA SER A 167 0.05 -12.44 1.74
C SER A 167 0.65 -11.86 0.47
N VAL A 168 -0.16 -11.70 -0.57
CA VAL A 168 0.24 -11.04 -1.83
C VAL A 168 -0.25 -9.60 -1.79
N MET A 169 0.60 -8.68 -1.33
CA MET A 169 0.31 -7.26 -1.20
C MET A 169 0.35 -6.60 -2.58
N ALA A 170 -0.82 -6.14 -3.09
CA ALA A 170 -0.93 -5.48 -4.39
C ALA A 170 -2.19 -4.61 -4.50
#